data_838f270e6037d3511eadacb44fa7185b
#
_entry.id   838f270e6037d3511eadacb44fa7185b
#
_cell.length_a   1.000
_cell.length_b   1.000
_cell.length_c   1.000
_cell.angle_alpha   90.00
_cell.angle_beta   90.00
_cell.angle_gamma   90.00
#
_symmetry.space_group_name_H-M   'P 1'
#
loop_
_entity.id
_entity.type
_entity.pdbx_description
1 polymer ?
#
loop_
_entity_poly.entity_id
_entity_poly.type
_entity_poly.pdbx_seq_one_letter_code
_entity_poly.pdbx_strand_id
1 'polypeptide(L)'
;MVMWRMTMSKSIEEILSPKPQVRPQIYAYSIDDKAHYGLLKVGQTTRDVKQRVAEQLKTAAIKNYRIELANDAVRNDGSFFSDHEVRARLIQKKFQKAELEWVRCSVKDVKTAITELQTGQRISGDRYEQFGMRDEQASAVDKTYDYYHSIWKEEKNSAPRFLWNAKMRFGKTFGSYQLAKKLKAKRVLVVTFKPAVEDAWQTDLESHVDFEGWQYMSRAAGGNPTKVKNTTPLVYFGS
;
A
#
# COMPACT_ATOMS: atom_id res chain seq x y z
N MET A 1 23.48 13.87 59.54
CA MET A 1 22.99 12.61 58.96
C MET A 1 22.85 12.82 57.47
N VAL A 2 23.88 12.46 56.71
CA VAL A 2 23.93 12.70 55.26
C VAL A 2 23.40 11.47 54.56
N MET A 3 22.27 11.62 53.90
CA MET A 3 21.57 10.56 53.16
C MET A 3 22.18 10.43 51.77
N TRP A 4 22.98 9.40 51.52
CA TRP A 4 23.50 9.06 50.20
C TRP A 4 22.35 8.47 49.35
N ARG A 5 22.00 9.16 48.27
CA ARG A 5 21.14 8.58 47.23
C ARG A 5 21.97 7.57 46.44
N MET A 6 21.64 6.28 46.60
CA MET A 6 22.10 5.23 45.69
C MET A 6 21.52 5.46 44.31
N THR A 7 22.33 5.87 43.37
CA THR A 7 22.03 5.74 41.95
C THR A 7 22.06 4.25 41.62
N MET A 8 20.90 3.70 41.24
CA MET A 8 20.82 2.32 40.74
C MET A 8 21.72 2.21 39.50
N SER A 9 22.82 1.49 39.57
CA SER A 9 23.61 1.08 38.44
C SER A 9 22.76 0.11 37.59
N LYS A 10 22.60 0.39 36.32
CA LYS A 10 21.98 -0.52 35.35
C LYS A 10 22.73 -1.84 35.37
N SER A 11 22.02 -2.97 35.30
CA SER A 11 22.66 -4.28 35.25
C SER A 11 23.45 -4.44 33.95
N ILE A 12 24.49 -5.26 33.94
CA ILE A 12 25.30 -5.56 32.77
C ILE A 12 24.41 -6.08 31.62
N GLU A 13 23.34 -6.82 31.90
CA GLU A 13 22.35 -7.30 30.93
C GLU A 13 21.53 -6.18 30.29
N GLU A 14 21.21 -5.12 31.05
CA GLU A 14 20.57 -3.91 30.48
C GLU A 14 21.51 -3.09 29.59
N ILE A 15 22.81 -3.16 29.84
CA ILE A 15 23.83 -2.47 29.03
C ILE A 15 24.14 -3.27 27.75
N LEU A 16 24.06 -4.61 27.81
CA LEU A 16 24.33 -5.52 26.71
C LEU A 16 23.10 -5.87 25.89
N SER A 17 21.88 -5.50 26.32
CA SER A 17 20.69 -5.68 25.50
C SER A 17 20.83 -4.88 24.19
N PRO A 18 20.61 -5.50 23.03
CA PRO A 18 20.70 -4.77 21.75
C PRO A 18 19.71 -3.60 21.80
N LYS A 19 20.23 -2.39 21.60
CA LYS A 19 19.37 -1.20 21.48
C LYS A 19 18.32 -1.49 20.45
N PRO A 20 17.03 -1.22 20.72
CA PRO A 20 15.99 -1.40 19.72
C PRO A 20 16.42 -0.63 18.47
N GLN A 21 16.44 -1.31 17.30
CA GLN A 21 16.76 -0.65 16.04
C GLN A 21 15.69 0.40 15.78
N VAL A 22 16.09 1.65 15.92
CA VAL A 22 15.21 2.79 15.63
C VAL A 22 15.03 2.84 14.12
N ARG A 23 13.84 2.45 13.64
CA ARG A 23 13.52 2.48 12.21
C ARG A 23 13.20 3.91 11.80
N PRO A 24 13.86 4.42 10.76
CA PRO A 24 13.49 5.72 10.22
C PRO A 24 12.10 5.64 9.58
N GLN A 25 11.33 6.73 9.70
CA GLN A 25 10.02 6.89 9.08
C GLN A 25 10.03 8.06 8.10
N ILE A 26 9.43 7.87 6.95
CA ILE A 26 9.05 8.95 6.04
C ILE A 26 7.70 9.47 6.47
N TYR A 27 7.58 10.79 6.57
CA TYR A 27 6.30 11.44 6.80
C TYR A 27 6.02 12.46 5.71
N ALA A 28 4.73 12.70 5.46
CA ALA A 28 4.28 13.81 4.64
C ALA A 28 3.20 14.58 5.38
N TYR A 29 3.22 15.91 5.27
CA TYR A 29 2.17 16.75 5.79
C TYR A 29 1.80 17.89 4.83
N SER A 30 0.58 18.36 4.97
CA SER A 30 0.03 19.53 4.29
C SER A 30 -0.18 20.68 5.28
N ILE A 31 -0.17 21.91 4.76
CA ILE A 31 -0.58 23.11 5.49
C ILE A 31 -1.82 23.66 4.79
N ASP A 32 -2.86 23.96 5.55
CA ASP A 32 -4.12 24.49 5.04
C ASP A 32 -4.04 26.01 4.90
N ASP A 33 -3.32 26.45 3.84
CA ASP A 33 -3.26 27.85 3.42
C ASP A 33 -3.11 27.96 1.89
N LYS A 34 -3.27 29.19 1.37
CA LYS A 34 -3.18 29.43 -0.07
C LYS A 34 -1.78 29.19 -0.65
N ALA A 35 -0.73 29.45 0.11
CA ALA A 35 0.66 29.32 -0.34
C ALA A 35 1.06 27.85 -0.53
N HIS A 36 0.52 26.95 0.30
CA HIS A 36 0.83 25.54 0.30
C HIS A 36 -0.23 24.66 -0.40
N TYR A 37 -1.18 25.27 -1.09
CA TYR A 37 -2.24 24.51 -1.78
C TYR A 37 -1.67 23.53 -2.81
N GLY A 38 -2.01 22.24 -2.66
CA GLY A 38 -1.53 21.16 -3.51
C GLY A 38 -0.06 20.77 -3.30
N LEU A 39 0.54 21.25 -2.21
CA LEU A 39 1.91 20.90 -1.81
C LEU A 39 1.91 19.94 -0.63
N LEU A 40 2.83 18.99 -0.66
CA LEU A 40 3.17 18.14 0.47
C LEU A 40 4.63 18.32 0.85
N LYS A 41 4.88 18.51 2.13
CA LYS A 41 6.24 18.43 2.66
C LYS A 41 6.57 16.98 2.97
N VAL A 42 7.65 16.46 2.38
CA VAL A 42 8.12 15.09 2.59
C VAL A 42 9.43 15.14 3.38
N GLY A 43 9.41 14.54 4.56
CA GLY A 43 10.57 14.52 5.48
C GLY A 43 10.77 13.16 6.11
N GLN A 44 11.87 13.04 6.87
CA GLN A 44 12.26 11.83 7.59
C GLN A 44 12.46 12.09 9.07
N THR A 45 12.16 11.10 9.90
CA THR A 45 12.46 11.13 11.34
C THR A 45 12.72 9.72 11.87
N THR A 46 13.51 9.66 12.95
CA THR A 46 13.65 8.46 13.79
C THR A 46 12.89 8.58 15.11
N ARG A 47 12.18 9.71 15.31
CA ARG A 47 11.36 10.01 16.49
C ARG A 47 9.88 9.97 16.12
N ASP A 48 9.01 10.14 17.10
CA ASP A 48 7.58 10.27 16.86
C ASP A 48 7.28 11.37 15.81
N VAL A 49 6.53 11.01 14.78
CA VAL A 49 6.23 11.90 13.65
C VAL A 49 5.42 13.11 14.09
N LYS A 50 4.45 12.94 15.01
CA LYS A 50 3.60 14.04 15.48
C LYS A 50 4.42 15.06 16.23
N GLN A 51 5.30 14.59 17.12
CA GLN A 51 6.21 15.45 17.86
C GLN A 51 7.16 16.19 16.92
N ARG A 52 7.76 15.48 15.95
CA ARG A 52 8.70 16.07 14.99
C ARG A 52 8.06 17.16 14.15
N VAL A 53 6.87 16.92 13.61
CA VAL A 53 6.13 17.90 12.79
C VAL A 53 5.71 19.10 13.64
N ALA A 54 5.20 18.86 14.85
CA ALA A 54 4.82 19.94 15.77
C ALA A 54 6.00 20.84 16.13
N GLU A 55 7.18 20.29 16.40
CA GLU A 55 8.41 21.05 16.66
C GLU A 55 8.81 21.93 15.46
N GLN A 56 8.75 21.39 14.23
CA GLN A 56 9.07 22.16 13.01
C GLN A 56 8.12 23.33 12.78
N LEU A 57 6.83 23.11 12.98
CA LEU A 57 5.80 24.12 12.70
C LEU A 57 5.63 25.13 13.83
N LYS A 58 6.02 24.78 15.05
CA LYS A 58 6.02 25.68 16.20
C LYS A 58 6.86 26.93 15.95
N THR A 59 8.03 26.80 15.34
CA THR A 59 8.93 27.92 15.04
C THR A 59 8.30 28.93 14.07
N ALA A 60 7.46 28.43 13.14
CA ALA A 60 6.74 29.27 12.18
C ALA A 60 5.33 29.66 12.66
N ALA A 61 4.95 29.32 13.91
CA ALA A 61 3.63 29.54 14.49
C ALA A 61 2.46 28.98 13.66
N ILE A 62 2.72 27.96 12.83
CA ILE A 62 1.71 27.34 11.98
C ILE A 62 0.90 26.32 12.81
N LYS A 63 -0.42 26.48 12.83
CA LYS A 63 -1.35 25.61 13.56
C LYS A 63 -2.25 24.77 12.62
N ASN A 64 -2.49 25.25 11.40
CA ASN A 64 -3.38 24.59 10.44
C ASN A 64 -2.60 23.64 9.53
N TYR A 65 -2.26 22.49 10.06
CA TYR A 65 -1.55 21.45 9.31
C TYR A 65 -2.18 20.09 9.56
N ARG A 66 -1.94 19.16 8.65
CA ARG A 66 -2.37 17.77 8.77
C ARG A 66 -1.24 16.82 8.36
N ILE A 67 -0.96 15.85 9.23
CA ILE A 67 -0.06 14.75 8.88
C ILE A 67 -0.84 13.78 8.01
N GLU A 68 -0.44 13.68 6.76
CA GLU A 68 -1.13 12.89 5.73
C GLU A 68 -0.60 11.46 5.65
N LEU A 69 0.68 11.26 6.02
CA LEU A 69 1.38 10.00 5.88
C LEU A 69 2.47 9.85 6.94
N ALA A 70 2.63 8.63 7.44
CA ALA A 70 3.79 8.16 8.20
C ALA A 70 4.03 6.69 7.85
N ASN A 71 5.18 6.36 7.22
CA ASN A 71 5.54 5.01 6.80
C ASN A 71 6.98 4.69 7.14
N ASP A 72 7.27 3.45 7.48
CA ASP A 72 8.63 2.98 7.71
C ASP A 72 9.47 3.10 6.43
N ALA A 73 10.69 3.62 6.57
CA ALA A 73 11.64 3.82 5.49
C ALA A 73 12.58 2.62 5.33
N VAL A 74 12.02 1.43 5.18
CA VAL A 74 12.75 0.16 5.12
C VAL A 74 12.44 -0.54 3.80
N ARG A 75 13.49 -0.98 3.07
CA ARG A 75 13.34 -1.80 1.86
C ARG A 75 13.10 -3.27 2.22
N ASN A 76 12.65 -4.04 1.25
CA ASN A 76 12.40 -5.47 1.44
C ASN A 76 13.67 -6.27 1.81
N ASP A 77 14.85 -5.76 1.47
CA ASP A 77 16.14 -6.34 1.86
C ASP A 77 16.61 -5.91 3.26
N GLY A 78 15.80 -5.13 3.98
CA GLY A 78 16.11 -4.61 5.31
C GLY A 78 16.94 -3.33 5.33
N SER A 79 17.44 -2.84 4.21
CA SER A 79 18.16 -1.56 4.13
C SER A 79 17.19 -0.37 4.27
N PHE A 80 17.73 0.80 4.63
CA PHE A 80 16.94 2.01 4.79
C PHE A 80 17.02 2.90 3.54
N PHE A 81 15.99 3.71 3.34
CA PHE A 81 15.98 4.78 2.36
C PHE A 81 15.61 6.12 3.02
N SER A 82 15.95 7.21 2.35
CA SER A 82 15.80 8.57 2.87
C SER A 82 14.62 9.31 2.21
N ASP A 83 14.19 10.39 2.84
CA ASP A 83 13.23 11.34 2.28
C ASP A 83 13.77 12.01 0.99
N HIS A 84 15.10 12.16 0.87
CA HIS A 84 15.72 12.60 -0.38
C HIS A 84 15.45 11.66 -1.54
N GLU A 85 15.54 10.34 -1.31
CA GLU A 85 15.26 9.34 -2.34
C GLU A 85 13.76 9.34 -2.72
N VAL A 86 12.86 9.54 -1.74
CA VAL A 86 11.43 9.69 -2.03
C VAL A 86 11.16 10.91 -2.90
N ARG A 87 11.71 12.08 -2.54
CA ARG A 87 11.58 13.31 -3.35
C ARG A 87 12.23 13.16 -4.73
N ALA A 88 13.40 12.54 -4.81
CA ALA A 88 14.05 12.24 -6.10
C ALA A 88 13.16 11.35 -6.98
N ARG A 89 12.50 10.36 -6.40
CA ARG A 89 11.57 9.49 -7.11
C ARG A 89 10.36 10.26 -7.64
N LEU A 90 9.77 11.15 -6.84
CA LEU A 90 8.68 12.02 -7.27
C LEU A 90 9.10 12.94 -8.43
N ILE A 91 10.30 13.53 -8.38
CA ILE A 91 10.82 14.37 -9.46
C ILE A 91 11.05 13.56 -10.74
N GLN A 92 11.56 12.32 -10.65
CA GLN A 92 11.70 11.41 -11.78
C GLN A 92 10.35 11.09 -12.45
N LYS A 93 9.26 11.06 -11.65
CA LYS A 93 7.88 10.94 -12.12
C LYS A 93 7.28 12.26 -12.65
N LYS A 94 8.11 13.31 -12.78
CA LYS A 94 7.75 14.65 -13.28
C LYS A 94 6.85 15.47 -12.36
N PHE A 95 6.76 15.13 -11.07
CA PHE A 95 6.14 16.01 -10.09
C PHE A 95 7.02 17.24 -9.84
N GLN A 96 6.38 18.40 -9.74
CA GLN A 96 7.09 19.67 -9.59
C GLN A 96 7.61 19.82 -8.17
N LYS A 97 8.93 20.00 -8.02
CA LYS A 97 9.53 20.46 -6.78
C LYS A 97 9.21 21.96 -6.62
N ALA A 98 8.66 22.33 -5.47
CA ALA A 98 8.44 23.74 -5.14
C ALA A 98 9.71 24.32 -4.50
N GLU A 99 9.86 24.21 -3.18
CA GLU A 99 11.02 24.66 -2.46
C GLU A 99 11.48 23.60 -1.46
N LEU A 100 12.78 23.49 -1.23
CA LEU A 100 13.40 22.59 -0.23
C LEU A 100 12.80 21.17 -0.25
N GLU A 101 11.92 20.88 0.69
CA GLU A 101 11.30 19.57 0.91
C GLU A 101 9.84 19.49 0.44
N TRP A 102 9.34 20.54 -0.24
CA TRP A 102 7.98 20.62 -0.74
C TRP A 102 7.87 20.14 -2.17
N VAL A 103 6.88 19.30 -2.42
CA VAL A 103 6.60 18.75 -3.75
C VAL A 103 5.11 18.92 -4.06
N ARG A 104 4.78 19.35 -5.27
CA ARG A 104 3.40 19.43 -5.77
C ARG A 104 2.95 18.03 -6.21
N CYS A 105 2.29 17.34 -5.30
CA CYS A 105 1.84 15.97 -5.52
C CYS A 105 0.71 15.61 -4.52
N SER A 106 0.07 14.48 -4.74
CA SER A 106 -0.91 13.91 -3.81
C SER A 106 -0.25 12.95 -2.81
N VAL A 107 -0.97 12.63 -1.73
CA VAL A 107 -0.56 11.58 -0.77
C VAL A 107 -0.34 10.23 -1.46
N LYS A 108 -1.15 9.94 -2.49
CA LYS A 108 -1.08 8.73 -3.30
C LYS A 108 0.26 8.64 -4.04
N ASP A 109 0.73 9.76 -4.60
CA ASP A 109 2.01 9.82 -5.30
C ASP A 109 3.19 9.55 -4.36
N VAL A 110 3.15 10.12 -3.14
CA VAL A 110 4.17 9.86 -2.12
C VAL A 110 4.17 8.39 -1.70
N LYS A 111 3.00 7.79 -1.49
CA LYS A 111 2.87 6.36 -1.17
C LYS A 111 3.45 5.49 -2.29
N THR A 112 3.14 5.80 -3.55
CA THR A 112 3.70 5.10 -4.71
C THR A 112 5.22 5.18 -4.75
N ALA A 113 5.80 6.37 -4.53
CA ALA A 113 7.25 6.55 -4.48
C ALA A 113 7.91 5.74 -3.36
N ILE A 114 7.28 5.70 -2.18
CA ILE A 114 7.74 4.88 -1.05
C ILE A 114 7.70 3.39 -1.42
N THR A 115 6.59 2.91 -1.99
CA THR A 115 6.45 1.50 -2.41
C THR A 115 7.49 1.10 -3.45
N GLU A 116 7.77 1.97 -4.44
CA GLU A 116 8.84 1.74 -5.40
C GLU A 116 10.23 1.60 -4.75
N LEU A 117 10.51 2.39 -3.72
CA LEU A 117 11.76 2.30 -2.97
C LEU A 117 11.82 1.05 -2.10
N GLN A 118 10.70 0.64 -1.51
CA GLN A 118 10.60 -0.58 -0.71
C GLN A 118 10.82 -1.83 -1.55
N THR A 119 10.21 -1.89 -2.73
CA THR A 119 10.24 -3.07 -3.60
C THR A 119 11.41 -3.11 -4.57
N GLY A 120 12.03 -1.95 -4.86
CA GLY A 120 12.99 -1.80 -5.96
C GLY A 120 12.37 -1.83 -7.36
N GLN A 121 11.04 -1.99 -7.46
CA GLN A 121 10.31 -2.06 -8.73
C GLN A 121 9.74 -0.69 -9.09
N ARG A 122 9.80 -0.33 -10.37
CA ARG A 122 9.09 0.86 -10.87
C ARG A 122 7.63 0.53 -11.10
N ILE A 123 6.76 1.36 -10.59
CA ILE A 123 5.31 1.22 -10.69
C ILE A 123 4.79 2.24 -11.71
N SER A 124 4.17 1.74 -12.77
CA SER A 124 3.46 2.58 -13.72
C SER A 124 2.05 2.83 -13.19
N GLY A 125 1.72 4.07 -12.87
CA GLY A 125 0.43 4.44 -12.29
C GLY A 125 0.50 4.71 -10.79
N ASP A 126 -0.67 4.83 -10.18
CA ASP A 126 -0.85 5.29 -8.79
C ASP A 126 -0.95 4.13 -7.78
N ARG A 127 -0.30 3.00 -8.04
CA ARG A 127 -0.35 1.84 -7.16
C ARG A 127 0.54 2.07 -5.94
N TYR A 128 -0.02 1.87 -4.75
CA TYR A 128 0.67 2.20 -3.50
C TYR A 128 0.43 1.18 -2.38
N GLU A 129 -0.42 0.17 -2.63
CA GLU A 129 -0.66 -0.89 -1.67
C GLU A 129 0.28 -2.06 -1.95
N GLN A 130 1.00 -2.50 -0.91
CA GLN A 130 1.86 -3.68 -0.97
C GLN A 130 1.74 -4.44 0.34
N PHE A 131 0.89 -5.44 0.33
CA PHE A 131 0.74 -6.37 1.45
C PHE A 131 0.54 -7.79 0.91
N GLY A 132 1.02 -8.77 1.65
CA GLY A 132 0.83 -10.18 1.33
C GLY A 132 -0.55 -10.68 1.76
N MET A 133 -0.91 -11.87 1.28
CA MET A 133 -2.05 -12.60 1.82
C MET A 133 -1.78 -13.01 3.27
N ARG A 134 -2.80 -12.91 4.11
CA ARG A 134 -2.79 -13.54 5.43
C ARG A 134 -2.89 -15.05 5.27
N ASP A 135 -2.45 -15.81 6.28
CA ASP A 135 -2.41 -17.28 6.21
C ASP A 135 -3.75 -17.90 5.84
N GLU A 136 -4.85 -17.39 6.38
CA GLU A 136 -6.18 -17.88 6.05
C GLU A 136 -6.60 -17.57 4.61
N GLN A 137 -6.14 -16.43 4.04
CA GLN A 137 -6.39 -16.09 2.63
C GLN A 137 -5.54 -16.98 1.71
N ALA A 138 -4.27 -17.15 2.02
CA ALA A 138 -3.36 -18.01 1.27
C ALA A 138 -3.89 -19.45 1.24
N SER A 139 -4.27 -19.98 2.40
CA SER A 139 -4.86 -21.32 2.52
C SER A 139 -6.14 -21.48 1.68
N ALA A 140 -7.03 -20.48 1.66
CA ALA A 140 -8.25 -20.53 0.85
C ALA A 140 -7.95 -20.50 -0.65
N VAL A 141 -7.00 -19.64 -1.07
CA VAL A 141 -6.54 -19.54 -2.46
C VAL A 141 -5.91 -20.85 -2.90
N ASP A 142 -5.02 -21.43 -2.10
CA ASP A 142 -4.31 -22.67 -2.43
C ASP A 142 -5.28 -23.84 -2.55
N LYS A 143 -6.17 -24.04 -1.57
CA LYS A 143 -7.20 -25.08 -1.62
C LYS A 143 -8.08 -24.96 -2.85
N THR A 144 -8.48 -23.75 -3.23
CA THR A 144 -9.33 -23.54 -4.40
C THR A 144 -8.54 -23.83 -5.69
N TYR A 145 -7.31 -23.38 -5.76
CA TYR A 145 -6.42 -23.62 -6.88
C TYR A 145 -6.19 -25.12 -7.10
N ASP A 146 -5.83 -25.86 -6.04
CA ASP A 146 -5.58 -27.30 -6.11
C ASP A 146 -6.82 -28.07 -6.50
N TYR A 147 -7.99 -27.70 -5.95
CA TYR A 147 -9.26 -28.30 -6.32
C TYR A 147 -9.58 -28.07 -7.80
N TYR A 148 -9.40 -26.85 -8.33
CA TYR A 148 -9.64 -26.59 -9.75
C TYR A 148 -8.70 -27.40 -10.63
N HIS A 149 -7.43 -27.51 -10.26
CA HIS A 149 -6.46 -28.28 -11.01
C HIS A 149 -6.75 -29.79 -10.97
N SER A 150 -7.23 -30.32 -9.86
CA SER A 150 -7.65 -31.74 -9.79
C SER A 150 -8.78 -32.05 -10.76
N ILE A 151 -9.82 -31.21 -10.78
CA ILE A 151 -10.94 -31.36 -11.70
C ILE A 151 -10.51 -31.25 -13.17
N TRP A 152 -9.66 -30.25 -13.50
CA TRP A 152 -9.20 -30.06 -14.89
C TRP A 152 -8.21 -31.14 -15.38
N LYS A 153 -7.59 -31.90 -14.48
CA LYS A 153 -6.80 -33.08 -14.85
C LYS A 153 -7.71 -34.22 -15.32
N GLU A 154 -8.88 -34.37 -14.71
CA GLU A 154 -9.84 -35.40 -15.06
C GLU A 154 -10.71 -34.95 -16.24
N GLU A 155 -11.20 -33.73 -16.19
CA GLU A 155 -12.11 -33.15 -17.19
C GLU A 155 -11.68 -31.72 -17.56
N LYS A 156 -10.88 -31.59 -18.61
CA LYS A 156 -10.21 -30.35 -19.01
C LYS A 156 -11.14 -29.16 -19.27
N ASN A 157 -12.37 -29.40 -19.71
CA ASN A 157 -13.33 -28.36 -20.05
C ASN A 157 -14.41 -28.16 -18.97
N SER A 158 -14.29 -28.77 -17.82
CA SER A 158 -15.26 -28.61 -16.75
C SER A 158 -15.19 -27.21 -16.17
N ALA A 159 -16.31 -26.78 -15.56
CA ALA A 159 -16.42 -25.51 -14.84
C ALA A 159 -16.48 -25.77 -13.32
N PRO A 160 -15.33 -25.96 -12.65
CA PRO A 160 -15.31 -26.30 -11.24
C PRO A 160 -15.90 -25.17 -10.40
N ARG A 161 -16.60 -25.51 -9.32
CA ARG A 161 -17.25 -24.58 -8.41
C ARG A 161 -16.67 -24.76 -7.02
N PHE A 162 -16.36 -23.65 -6.38
CA PHE A 162 -15.83 -23.63 -5.02
C PHE A 162 -16.51 -22.54 -4.19
N LEU A 163 -16.87 -22.84 -2.96
CA LEU A 163 -17.54 -21.90 -2.04
C LEU A 163 -16.58 -21.49 -0.92
N TRP A 164 -16.33 -20.19 -0.80
CA TRP A 164 -15.66 -19.64 0.37
C TRP A 164 -16.68 -19.20 1.42
N ASN A 165 -16.75 -19.91 2.53
CA ASN A 165 -17.46 -19.45 3.72
C ASN A 165 -16.57 -18.49 4.51
N ALA A 166 -16.45 -17.28 4.01
CA ALA A 166 -15.52 -16.27 4.54
C ALA A 166 -16.25 -15.21 5.39
N LYS A 167 -15.77 -15.01 6.62
CA LYS A 167 -16.28 -14.01 7.56
C LYS A 167 -16.10 -12.58 7.03
N MET A 168 -16.74 -11.61 7.70
CA MET A 168 -16.45 -10.19 7.48
C MET A 168 -14.97 -9.92 7.73
N ARG A 169 -14.39 -8.95 6.99
CA ARG A 169 -12.98 -8.57 7.06
C ARG A 169 -11.97 -9.66 6.64
N PHE A 170 -12.41 -10.74 6.06
CA PHE A 170 -11.53 -11.74 5.47
C PHE A 170 -10.67 -11.16 4.32
N GLY A 171 -11.14 -10.10 3.64
CA GLY A 171 -10.51 -9.56 2.44
C GLY A 171 -10.80 -10.41 1.20
N LYS A 172 -12.10 -10.72 0.99
CA LYS A 172 -12.56 -11.57 -0.11
C LYS A 172 -12.13 -11.05 -1.48
N THR A 173 -12.19 -9.74 -1.70
CA THR A 173 -11.82 -9.07 -2.95
C THR A 173 -10.37 -9.37 -3.28
N PHE A 174 -9.45 -9.06 -2.37
CA PHE A 174 -8.03 -9.31 -2.55
C PHE A 174 -7.71 -10.79 -2.75
N GLY A 175 -8.28 -11.67 -1.92
CA GLY A 175 -8.11 -13.13 -2.08
C GLY A 175 -8.62 -13.64 -3.42
N SER A 176 -9.75 -13.12 -3.91
CA SER A 176 -10.29 -13.48 -5.24
C SER A 176 -9.36 -13.05 -6.37
N TYR A 177 -8.77 -11.87 -6.29
CA TYR A 177 -7.80 -11.40 -7.27
C TYR A 177 -6.49 -12.19 -7.22
N GLN A 178 -6.02 -12.57 -6.04
CA GLN A 178 -4.84 -13.43 -5.89
C GLN A 178 -5.10 -14.83 -6.48
N LEU A 179 -6.28 -15.40 -6.29
CA LEU A 179 -6.68 -16.65 -6.95
C LEU A 179 -6.69 -16.50 -8.48
N ALA A 180 -7.30 -15.44 -8.98
CA ALA A 180 -7.34 -15.17 -10.43
C ALA A 180 -5.93 -14.99 -11.02
N LYS A 181 -5.03 -14.30 -10.30
CA LYS A 181 -3.61 -14.16 -10.65
C LYS A 181 -2.90 -15.53 -10.69
N LYS A 182 -3.07 -16.34 -9.65
CA LYS A 182 -2.49 -17.69 -9.55
C LYS A 182 -2.99 -18.60 -10.68
N LEU A 183 -4.28 -18.51 -11.04
CA LEU A 183 -4.89 -19.23 -12.17
C LEU A 183 -4.49 -18.65 -13.54
N LYS A 184 -3.78 -17.54 -13.60
CA LYS A 184 -3.44 -16.79 -14.83
C LYS A 184 -4.69 -16.42 -15.65
N ALA A 185 -5.79 -16.11 -14.95
CA ALA A 185 -7.06 -15.75 -15.57
C ALA A 185 -6.93 -14.49 -16.43
N LYS A 186 -7.42 -14.55 -17.66
CA LYS A 186 -7.44 -13.41 -18.58
C LYS A 186 -8.73 -12.59 -18.46
N ARG A 187 -9.79 -13.20 -17.98
CA ARG A 187 -11.11 -12.59 -17.80
C ARG A 187 -11.65 -13.01 -16.44
N VAL A 188 -12.00 -12.02 -15.63
CA VAL A 188 -12.64 -12.21 -14.32
C VAL A 188 -13.98 -11.49 -14.36
N LEU A 189 -15.05 -12.21 -14.13
CA LEU A 189 -16.39 -11.65 -13.99
C LEU A 189 -16.76 -11.63 -12.51
N VAL A 190 -17.01 -10.46 -11.98
CA VAL A 190 -17.56 -10.26 -10.65
C VAL A 190 -19.06 -9.97 -10.78
N VAL A 191 -19.88 -10.80 -10.16
CA VAL A 191 -21.34 -10.60 -10.15
C VAL A 191 -21.81 -10.47 -8.72
N THR A 192 -22.57 -9.42 -8.43
CA THR A 192 -23.12 -9.14 -7.11
C THR A 192 -24.49 -8.48 -7.22
N PHE A 193 -25.32 -8.65 -6.19
CA PHE A 193 -26.58 -7.93 -6.06
C PHE A 193 -26.43 -6.57 -5.32
N LYS A 194 -25.21 -6.24 -4.86
CA LYS A 194 -24.91 -4.99 -4.13
C LYS A 194 -24.01 -4.08 -4.97
N PRO A 195 -24.56 -3.09 -5.68
CA PRO A 195 -23.75 -2.13 -6.44
C PRO A 195 -22.74 -1.37 -5.56
N ALA A 196 -23.11 -1.09 -4.31
CA ALA A 196 -22.30 -0.32 -3.37
C ALA A 196 -20.90 -0.91 -3.04
N VAL A 197 -20.60 -2.15 -3.45
CA VAL A 197 -19.27 -2.74 -3.27
C VAL A 197 -18.36 -2.53 -4.46
N GLU A 198 -18.83 -1.92 -5.55
CA GLU A 198 -18.07 -1.68 -6.79
C GLU A 198 -16.77 -0.94 -6.53
N ASP A 199 -16.84 0.18 -5.81
CA ASP A 199 -15.67 1.01 -5.49
C ASP A 199 -14.57 0.23 -4.75
N ALA A 200 -14.96 -0.69 -3.86
CA ALA A 200 -14.01 -1.52 -3.14
C ALA A 200 -13.28 -2.50 -4.08
N TRP A 201 -14.00 -3.11 -5.03
CA TRP A 201 -13.41 -4.00 -6.04
C TRP A 201 -12.47 -3.25 -6.96
N GLN A 202 -12.87 -2.07 -7.43
CA GLN A 202 -12.04 -1.23 -8.27
C GLN A 202 -10.77 -0.76 -7.54
N THR A 203 -10.95 -0.21 -6.33
CA THR A 203 -9.84 0.33 -5.53
C THR A 203 -8.81 -0.74 -5.20
N ASP A 204 -9.22 -1.93 -4.74
CA ASP A 204 -8.31 -3.03 -4.43
C ASP A 204 -7.49 -3.47 -5.66
N LEU A 205 -8.11 -3.48 -6.86
CA LEU A 205 -7.42 -3.82 -8.10
C LEU A 205 -6.42 -2.76 -8.53
N GLU A 206 -6.82 -1.49 -8.45
CA GLU A 206 -6.03 -0.37 -8.99
C GLU A 206 -4.95 0.11 -8.02
N SER A 207 -5.13 -0.12 -6.72
CA SER A 207 -4.17 0.33 -5.70
C SER A 207 -3.04 -0.66 -5.43
N HIS A 208 -3.27 -1.97 -5.60
CA HIS A 208 -2.29 -2.98 -5.22
C HIS A 208 -1.29 -3.29 -6.35
N VAL A 209 0.00 -3.36 -6.00
CA VAL A 209 1.12 -3.58 -6.94
C VAL A 209 1.04 -4.93 -7.67
N ASP A 210 0.46 -5.95 -7.04
CA ASP A 210 0.33 -7.29 -7.61
C ASP A 210 -0.53 -7.35 -8.87
N PHE A 211 -1.40 -6.37 -9.08
CA PHE A 211 -2.35 -6.34 -10.20
C PHE A 211 -1.95 -5.28 -11.25
N GLU A 212 -0.68 -4.89 -11.28
CA GLU A 212 -0.18 -4.00 -12.31
C GLU A 212 -0.46 -4.56 -13.73
N GLY A 213 -0.93 -3.69 -14.62
CA GLY A 213 -1.34 -4.07 -15.97
C GLY A 213 -2.73 -4.71 -16.08
N TRP A 214 -3.43 -4.94 -14.97
CA TRP A 214 -4.82 -5.38 -15.01
C TRP A 214 -5.76 -4.19 -15.26
N GLN A 215 -6.83 -4.44 -16.02
CA GLN A 215 -7.86 -3.45 -16.30
C GLN A 215 -9.12 -3.73 -15.52
N TYR A 216 -9.80 -2.66 -15.09
CA TYR A 216 -11.13 -2.71 -14.49
C TYR A 216 -12.16 -2.10 -15.41
N MET A 217 -13.30 -2.74 -15.51
CA MET A 217 -14.47 -2.22 -16.19
C MET A 217 -15.72 -2.56 -15.41
N SER A 218 -16.73 -1.70 -15.45
CA SER A 218 -18.02 -2.01 -14.88
C SER A 218 -19.13 -1.74 -15.89
N ARG A 219 -20.26 -2.40 -15.66
CA ARG A 219 -21.49 -2.18 -16.42
C ARG A 219 -22.00 -0.75 -16.24
N ALA A 220 -21.93 -0.23 -15.01
CA ALA A 220 -22.38 1.11 -14.68
C ALA A 220 -21.58 2.20 -15.42
N ALA A 221 -20.28 1.99 -15.63
CA ALA A 221 -19.43 2.90 -16.40
C ALA A 221 -19.56 2.72 -17.92
N GLY A 222 -20.43 1.86 -18.42
CA GLY A 222 -20.64 1.63 -19.87
C GLY A 222 -19.49 0.92 -20.56
N GLY A 223 -18.60 0.25 -19.81
CA GLY A 223 -17.46 -0.48 -20.36
C GLY A 223 -17.87 -1.65 -21.26
N ASN A 224 -17.19 -1.81 -22.39
CA ASN A 224 -17.39 -2.94 -23.29
C ASN A 224 -16.22 -3.92 -23.20
N PRO A 225 -16.37 -5.07 -22.52
CA PRO A 225 -15.28 -6.02 -22.28
C PRO A 225 -14.78 -6.71 -23.55
N THR A 226 -15.56 -6.71 -24.64
CA THR A 226 -15.16 -7.35 -25.92
C THR A 226 -14.11 -6.55 -26.67
N LYS A 227 -13.97 -5.26 -26.36
CA LYS A 227 -12.98 -4.36 -27.01
C LYS A 227 -11.58 -4.47 -26.38
N VAL A 228 -11.44 -5.16 -25.26
CA VAL A 228 -10.16 -5.31 -24.58
C VAL A 228 -9.33 -6.44 -25.19
N LYS A 229 -8.04 -6.17 -25.47
CA LYS A 229 -7.13 -7.18 -26.02
C LYS A 229 -7.03 -8.39 -25.09
N ASN A 230 -7.01 -9.59 -25.67
CA ASN A 230 -6.94 -10.84 -24.90
C ASN A 230 -5.64 -11.03 -24.10
N THR A 231 -4.62 -10.27 -24.39
CA THR A 231 -3.34 -10.30 -23.65
C THR A 231 -3.40 -9.58 -22.30
N THR A 232 -4.34 -8.65 -22.14
CA THR A 232 -4.49 -7.84 -20.93
C THR A 232 -5.51 -8.49 -20.00
N PRO A 233 -5.15 -8.83 -18.73
CA PRO A 233 -6.12 -9.30 -17.77
C PRO A 233 -7.18 -8.22 -17.50
N LEU A 234 -8.44 -8.62 -17.49
CA LEU A 234 -9.59 -7.74 -17.30
C LEU A 234 -10.50 -8.26 -16.21
N VAL A 235 -10.84 -7.39 -15.28
CA VAL A 235 -11.94 -7.59 -14.33
C VAL A 235 -13.16 -6.82 -14.84
N TYR A 236 -14.28 -7.52 -15.00
CA TYR A 236 -15.56 -6.91 -15.34
C TYR A 236 -16.53 -7.07 -14.17
N PHE A 237 -17.04 -5.95 -13.69
CA PHE A 237 -17.99 -5.92 -12.58
C PHE A 237 -19.43 -5.72 -13.11
N GLY A 238 -20.33 -6.60 -12.67
CA GLY A 238 -21.76 -6.56 -12.96
C GLY A 238 -22.59 -6.66 -11.69
N SER A 239 -23.57 -5.78 -11.57
CA SER A 239 -24.57 -5.78 -10.48
C SER A 239 -25.96 -5.67 -11.08
#